data_442132b37678b3a169c49a0f13c85ecc
#
_entry.id   442132b37678b3a169c49a0f13c85ecc
#
_cell.length_a   1.000
_cell.length_b   1.000
_cell.length_c   1.000
_cell.angle_alpha   90.00
_cell.angle_beta   90.00
_cell.angle_gamma   90.00
#
_symmetry.space_group_name_H-M   'P 1'
#
loop_
_entity.id
_entity.type
_entity.pdbx_description
1 polymer ?
#
loop_
_entity_poly.entity_id
_entity_poly.type
_entity_poly.pdbx_seq_one_letter_code
_entity_poly.pdbx_strand_id
1 'polypeptide(L)'
;MKLCSVQETAERWAVSERLVRRHCVEGRIPEAVLEEGSWMIPSNAQKPERKKIEKREKPKPSLTAFAKRVVYQRSKNNHYGIYEYIQVNLTYSSNRMASNRLTRNEVEEVYRTNKITTSFEPVKVDDIIETINHFAAIRYIVDNIAAPLTQTFVKKLHHILTFGTYADRKENLRPGDFRNSASTNGVAVKEITIALGKAFQGYENRPVDMERILDFHVQFENIRPFEDYNGRVGRLIIMKECLRHGIDPFIIDDKRRGLYNRGIANWSENPEILMSVALEAQKRFQSKMELCRLFQYARYPSGE
;
A
#
# COMPACT_ATOMS: atom_id res chain seq x y z
N MET A 1 59.02 -2.42 -2.11
CA MET A 1 57.81 -1.95 -1.38
C MET A 1 57.39 -3.05 -0.42
N LYS A 2 57.05 -2.76 0.84
CA LYS A 2 56.67 -3.83 1.78
C LYS A 2 55.22 -4.22 1.49
N LEU A 3 54.97 -5.50 1.23
CA LEU A 3 53.64 -6.04 0.97
C LEU A 3 53.08 -6.73 2.22
N CYS A 4 51.79 -6.69 2.40
CA CYS A 4 51.05 -7.33 3.49
C CYS A 4 50.04 -8.33 2.92
N SER A 5 49.73 -9.36 3.67
CA SER A 5 48.66 -10.30 3.35
C SER A 5 47.27 -9.68 3.49
N VAL A 6 46.28 -10.37 2.96
CA VAL A 6 44.82 -10.00 3.15
C VAL A 6 44.50 -9.98 4.64
N GLN A 7 45.00 -10.94 5.43
CA GLN A 7 44.73 -11.04 6.85
C GLN A 7 45.32 -9.83 7.62
N GLU A 8 46.60 -9.52 7.42
CA GLU A 8 47.26 -8.37 8.08
C GLU A 8 46.55 -7.04 7.70
N THR A 9 46.11 -6.91 6.45
CA THR A 9 45.37 -5.74 5.98
C THR A 9 43.96 -5.65 6.60
N ALA A 10 43.28 -6.79 6.76
CA ALA A 10 41.97 -6.86 7.39
C ALA A 10 42.04 -6.45 8.87
N GLU A 11 43.02 -6.91 9.60
CA GLU A 11 43.29 -6.53 10.98
C GLU A 11 43.59 -5.03 11.11
N ARG A 12 44.50 -4.51 10.28
CA ARG A 12 44.88 -3.09 10.25
C ARG A 12 43.67 -2.15 9.96
N TRP A 13 42.76 -2.57 9.07
CA TRP A 13 41.61 -1.78 8.70
C TRP A 13 40.35 -2.05 9.56
N ALA A 14 40.44 -2.99 10.50
CA ALA A 14 39.31 -3.47 11.32
C ALA A 14 38.10 -3.88 10.47
N VAL A 15 38.32 -4.77 9.48
CA VAL A 15 37.34 -5.30 8.56
C VAL A 15 37.50 -6.80 8.33
N SER A 16 36.50 -7.44 7.70
CA SER A 16 36.65 -8.85 7.32
C SER A 16 37.62 -9.03 6.12
N GLU A 17 38.33 -10.13 6.07
CA GLU A 17 39.18 -10.52 4.92
C GLU A 17 38.38 -10.54 3.61
N ARG A 18 37.13 -10.99 3.66
CA ARG A 18 36.21 -11.00 2.50
C ARG A 18 36.04 -9.61 1.89
N LEU A 19 36.01 -8.56 2.72
CA LEU A 19 35.88 -7.18 2.23
C LEU A 19 37.20 -6.73 1.58
N VAL A 20 38.35 -7.08 2.14
CA VAL A 20 39.67 -6.77 1.56
C VAL A 20 39.80 -7.43 0.20
N ARG A 21 39.56 -8.75 0.10
CA ARG A 21 39.59 -9.50 -1.18
C ARG A 21 38.69 -8.89 -2.22
N ARG A 22 37.47 -8.47 -1.82
CA ARG A 22 36.55 -7.80 -2.73
C ARG A 22 37.13 -6.48 -3.25
N HIS A 23 37.76 -5.68 -2.42
CA HIS A 23 38.40 -4.44 -2.84
C HIS A 23 39.60 -4.68 -3.79
N CYS A 24 40.34 -5.77 -3.61
CA CYS A 24 41.37 -6.17 -4.55
C CYS A 24 40.81 -6.56 -5.91
N VAL A 25 39.76 -7.42 -5.94
CA VAL A 25 39.07 -7.86 -7.18
C VAL A 25 38.44 -6.68 -7.91
N GLU A 26 37.89 -5.71 -7.19
CA GLU A 26 37.27 -4.49 -7.74
C GLU A 26 38.33 -3.45 -8.18
N GLY A 27 39.64 -3.73 -8.05
CA GLY A 27 40.73 -2.79 -8.39
C GLY A 27 40.73 -1.51 -7.54
N ARG A 28 40.16 -1.55 -6.35
CA ARG A 28 40.04 -0.38 -5.46
C ARG A 28 41.23 -0.17 -4.53
N ILE A 29 42.17 -1.09 -4.52
CA ILE A 29 43.44 -0.98 -3.81
C ILE A 29 44.52 -0.86 -4.88
N PRO A 30 45.05 0.34 -5.11
CA PRO A 30 46.16 0.50 -6.07
C PRO A 30 47.32 -0.40 -5.73
N GLU A 31 48.00 -0.93 -6.74
CA GLU A 31 49.22 -1.75 -6.62
C GLU A 31 49.04 -3.08 -5.82
N ALA A 32 47.79 -3.50 -5.54
CA ALA A 32 47.54 -4.84 -5.03
C ALA A 32 47.76 -5.85 -6.16
N VAL A 33 48.57 -6.88 -5.91
CA VAL A 33 48.92 -7.92 -6.87
C VAL A 33 48.47 -9.30 -6.39
N LEU A 34 48.13 -10.19 -7.32
CA LEU A 34 47.78 -11.57 -7.01
C LEU A 34 49.02 -12.44 -7.26
N GLU A 35 49.64 -12.96 -6.20
CA GLU A 35 50.79 -13.83 -6.26
C GLU A 35 50.43 -15.21 -5.70
N GLU A 36 50.70 -16.25 -6.44
CA GLU A 36 50.46 -17.66 -6.03
C GLU A 36 49.06 -17.91 -5.45
N GLY A 37 48.02 -17.23 -6.02
CA GLY A 37 46.63 -17.35 -5.58
C GLY A 37 46.26 -16.54 -4.33
N SER A 38 47.17 -15.72 -3.81
CA SER A 38 46.96 -14.85 -2.66
C SER A 38 47.15 -13.37 -3.04
N TRP A 39 46.28 -12.50 -2.54
CA TRP A 39 46.43 -11.06 -2.73
C TRP A 39 47.48 -10.48 -1.81
N MET A 40 48.45 -9.79 -2.40
CA MET A 40 49.49 -9.02 -1.73
C MET A 40 49.19 -7.53 -1.87
N ILE A 41 49.18 -6.81 -0.74
CA ILE A 41 48.69 -5.44 -0.64
C ILE A 41 49.81 -4.54 -0.11
N PRO A 42 50.01 -3.36 -0.70
CA PRO A 42 51.02 -2.43 -0.16
C PRO A 42 50.75 -2.09 1.30
N SER A 43 51.78 -2.12 2.13
CA SER A 43 51.68 -1.85 3.58
C SER A 43 51.19 -0.42 3.89
N ASN A 44 51.34 0.51 2.96
CA ASN A 44 50.86 1.89 3.04
C ASN A 44 49.46 2.09 2.43
N ALA A 45 48.84 1.04 1.85
CA ALA A 45 47.51 1.15 1.26
C ALA A 45 46.51 1.64 2.30
N GLN A 46 45.68 2.61 1.89
CA GLN A 46 44.60 3.13 2.70
C GLN A 46 43.30 2.35 2.41
N LYS A 47 42.48 2.22 3.45
CA LYS A 47 41.14 1.60 3.31
C LYS A 47 40.30 2.39 2.30
N PRO A 48 39.84 1.76 1.22
CA PRO A 48 38.96 2.44 0.25
C PRO A 48 37.71 2.97 0.92
N GLU A 49 37.39 4.24 0.70
CA GLU A 49 36.14 4.83 1.19
C GLU A 49 34.92 4.06 0.66
N ARG A 50 33.88 3.93 1.48
CA ARG A 50 32.61 3.42 0.99
C ARG A 50 32.15 4.32 -0.16
N LYS A 51 32.06 3.76 -1.38
CA LYS A 51 31.28 4.46 -2.42
C LYS A 51 29.93 4.75 -1.80
N LYS A 52 29.61 6.02 -1.55
CA LYS A 52 28.22 6.45 -1.37
C LYS A 52 27.52 6.02 -2.64
N ILE A 53 26.74 4.94 -2.56
CA ILE A 53 25.76 4.62 -3.59
C ILE A 53 24.80 5.80 -3.49
N GLU A 54 24.98 6.79 -4.37
CA GLU A 54 23.90 7.73 -4.64
C GLU A 54 22.73 6.85 -5.03
N LYS A 55 21.78 6.68 -4.10
CA LYS A 55 20.48 6.11 -4.44
C LYS A 55 19.97 7.06 -5.50
N ARG A 56 20.10 6.67 -6.78
CA ARG A 56 19.33 7.31 -7.84
C ARG A 56 17.90 7.22 -7.38
N GLU A 57 17.38 8.32 -6.83
CA GLU A 57 15.96 8.43 -6.55
C GLU A 57 15.29 8.18 -7.89
N LYS A 58 14.57 7.07 -8.01
CA LYS A 58 13.70 6.85 -9.15
C LYS A 58 12.82 8.11 -9.22
N PRO A 59 12.72 8.78 -10.36
CA PRO A 59 11.91 9.99 -10.47
C PRO A 59 10.53 9.66 -9.91
N LYS A 60 10.06 10.45 -8.94
CA LYS A 60 8.73 10.28 -8.37
C LYS A 60 7.75 10.31 -9.53
N PRO A 61 6.90 9.28 -9.73
CA PRO A 61 5.95 9.28 -10.81
C PRO A 61 5.12 10.56 -10.74
N SER A 62 5.04 11.30 -11.84
CA SER A 62 4.21 12.48 -11.88
C SER A 62 2.75 12.05 -11.76
N LEU A 63 2.05 12.58 -10.76
CA LEU A 63 0.63 12.28 -10.56
C LEU A 63 -0.18 12.72 -11.78
N THR A 64 -1.15 11.91 -12.17
CA THR A 64 -2.11 12.26 -13.22
C THR A 64 -2.93 13.49 -12.82
N ALA A 65 -3.59 14.13 -13.80
CA ALA A 65 -4.48 15.26 -13.54
C ALA A 65 -5.59 14.89 -12.55
N PHE A 66 -6.12 13.66 -12.64
CA PHE A 66 -7.12 13.15 -11.70
C PHE A 66 -6.56 13.03 -10.27
N ALA A 67 -5.42 12.37 -10.08
CA ALA A 67 -4.79 12.24 -8.77
C ALA A 67 -4.43 13.61 -8.16
N LYS A 68 -3.89 14.53 -8.97
CA LYS A 68 -3.63 15.93 -8.55
C LYS A 68 -4.90 16.62 -8.06
N ARG A 69 -6.03 16.41 -8.75
CA ARG A 69 -7.32 16.97 -8.34
C ARG A 69 -7.81 16.41 -7.01
N VAL A 70 -7.67 15.10 -6.78
CA VAL A 70 -8.01 14.46 -5.50
C VAL A 70 -7.17 15.07 -4.37
N VAL A 71 -5.84 15.21 -4.56
CA VAL A 71 -4.92 15.85 -3.60
C VAL A 71 -5.32 17.30 -3.34
N TYR A 72 -5.62 18.06 -4.39
CA TYR A 72 -6.05 19.45 -4.26
C TYR A 72 -7.35 19.57 -3.43
N GLN A 73 -8.37 18.77 -3.76
CA GLN A 73 -9.63 18.78 -3.00
C GLN A 73 -9.43 18.37 -1.55
N ARG A 74 -8.53 17.42 -1.28
CA ARG A 74 -8.11 17.04 0.07
C ARG A 74 -7.49 18.23 0.82
N SER A 75 -6.59 18.97 0.19
CA SER A 75 -5.88 20.11 0.83
C SER A 75 -6.80 21.30 1.12
N LYS A 76 -7.86 21.48 0.34
CA LYS A 76 -8.83 22.59 0.49
C LYS A 76 -10.06 22.21 1.31
N ASN A 77 -10.13 20.98 1.83
CA ASN A 77 -11.31 20.43 2.50
C ASN A 77 -12.60 20.70 1.70
N ASN A 78 -12.51 20.50 0.38
CA ASN A 78 -13.59 20.86 -0.55
C ASN A 78 -14.73 19.84 -0.46
N HIS A 79 -15.92 20.31 -0.07
CA HIS A 79 -17.13 19.50 -0.02
C HIS A 79 -17.73 19.32 -1.43
N TYR A 80 -18.48 18.22 -1.62
CA TYR A 80 -19.16 17.85 -2.87
C TYR A 80 -18.25 17.53 -4.06
N GLY A 81 -16.95 17.27 -3.80
CA GLY A 81 -15.99 16.87 -4.81
C GLY A 81 -15.77 15.36 -4.89
N ILE A 82 -14.88 14.97 -5.81
CA ILE A 82 -14.53 13.57 -6.00
C ILE A 82 -13.80 12.97 -4.78
N TYR A 83 -13.05 13.78 -4.05
CA TYR A 83 -12.40 13.34 -2.82
C TYR A 83 -13.42 12.93 -1.75
N GLU A 84 -14.46 13.74 -1.53
CA GLU A 84 -15.55 13.40 -0.62
C GLU A 84 -16.32 12.17 -1.11
N TYR A 85 -16.59 12.08 -2.43
CA TYR A 85 -17.20 10.89 -3.00
C TYR A 85 -16.42 9.61 -2.68
N ILE A 86 -15.08 9.65 -2.81
CA ILE A 86 -14.21 8.53 -2.44
C ILE A 86 -14.31 8.26 -0.93
N GLN A 87 -14.21 9.29 -0.08
CA GLN A 87 -14.30 9.16 1.36
C GLN A 87 -15.59 8.44 1.79
N VAL A 88 -16.73 8.94 1.35
CA VAL A 88 -18.04 8.41 1.77
C VAL A 88 -18.30 7.03 1.20
N ASN A 89 -18.14 6.86 -0.12
CA ASN A 89 -18.62 5.64 -0.78
C ASN A 89 -17.66 4.46 -0.62
N LEU A 90 -16.33 4.70 -0.62
CA LEU A 90 -15.37 3.63 -0.34
C LEU A 90 -15.47 3.18 1.12
N THR A 91 -15.63 4.12 2.06
CA THR A 91 -15.81 3.79 3.48
C THR A 91 -17.08 3.00 3.71
N TYR A 92 -18.23 3.49 3.20
CA TYR A 92 -19.50 2.78 3.31
C TYR A 92 -19.39 1.35 2.75
N SER A 93 -19.03 1.21 1.47
CA SER A 93 -19.03 -0.09 0.80
C SER A 93 -18.03 -1.05 1.44
N SER A 94 -16.81 -0.57 1.79
CA SER A 94 -15.78 -1.41 2.38
C SER A 94 -16.13 -1.89 3.79
N ASN A 95 -16.69 -1.01 4.63
CA ASN A 95 -17.11 -1.36 5.98
C ASN A 95 -18.39 -2.21 5.97
N ARG A 96 -19.33 -1.94 5.06
CA ARG A 96 -20.56 -2.74 4.91
C ARG A 96 -20.24 -4.20 4.54
N MET A 97 -19.24 -4.42 3.67
CA MET A 97 -18.72 -5.76 3.38
C MET A 97 -18.14 -6.47 4.62
N ALA A 98 -17.71 -5.72 5.61
CA ALA A 98 -17.21 -6.23 6.89
C ALA A 98 -18.27 -6.22 8.00
N SER A 99 -19.54 -6.14 7.65
CA SER A 99 -20.70 -6.19 8.56
C SER A 99 -20.92 -4.96 9.45
N ASN A 100 -20.28 -3.82 9.13
CA ASN A 100 -20.60 -2.53 9.73
C ASN A 100 -22.05 -2.15 9.36
N ARG A 101 -22.79 -1.57 10.29
CA ARG A 101 -24.24 -1.34 10.15
C ARG A 101 -24.61 0.05 9.68
N LEU A 102 -23.68 1.00 9.70
CA LEU A 102 -23.98 2.36 9.27
C LEU A 102 -24.49 2.38 7.83
N THR A 103 -25.53 3.13 7.61
CA THR A 103 -26.04 3.44 6.28
C THR A 103 -25.12 4.42 5.56
N ARG A 104 -25.24 4.51 4.24
CA ARG A 104 -24.45 5.48 3.46
C ARG A 104 -24.68 6.94 3.92
N ASN A 105 -25.93 7.27 4.28
CA ASN A 105 -26.26 8.62 4.73
C ASN A 105 -25.63 8.94 6.09
N GLU A 106 -25.60 7.99 7.03
CA GLU A 106 -24.94 8.15 8.30
C GLU A 106 -23.42 8.29 8.13
N VAL A 107 -22.79 7.51 7.23
CA VAL A 107 -21.37 7.68 6.89
C VAL A 107 -21.11 9.07 6.31
N GLU A 108 -21.98 9.58 5.44
CA GLU A 108 -21.89 10.93 4.88
C GLU A 108 -22.07 12.01 5.96
N GLU A 109 -23.02 11.83 6.86
CA GLU A 109 -23.25 12.73 8.00
C GLU A 109 -22.02 12.79 8.91
N VAL A 110 -21.46 11.64 9.30
CA VAL A 110 -20.23 11.58 10.10
C VAL A 110 -19.08 12.28 9.38
N TYR A 111 -18.93 12.08 8.07
CA TYR A 111 -17.88 12.74 7.29
C TYR A 111 -17.99 14.26 7.29
N ARG A 112 -19.21 14.79 7.07
CA ARG A 112 -19.45 16.22 6.91
C ARG A 112 -19.53 16.99 8.23
N THR A 113 -20.13 16.37 9.25
CA THR A 113 -20.54 17.09 10.47
C THR A 113 -19.82 16.59 11.73
N ASN A 114 -19.13 15.48 11.65
CA ASN A 114 -18.58 14.76 12.81
C ASN A 114 -19.67 14.40 13.85
N LYS A 115 -20.91 14.22 13.39
CA LYS A 115 -22.07 13.84 14.19
C LYS A 115 -22.73 12.61 13.55
N ILE A 116 -23.53 11.92 14.31
CA ILE A 116 -24.40 10.86 13.82
C ILE A 116 -25.77 11.01 14.45
N THR A 117 -26.79 11.08 13.61
CA THR A 117 -28.18 11.09 14.03
C THR A 117 -28.75 9.71 13.75
N THR A 118 -28.82 8.87 14.77
CA THR A 118 -29.38 7.52 14.65
C THR A 118 -30.88 7.57 14.85
N SER A 119 -31.62 6.92 13.98
CA SER A 119 -33.07 6.99 14.01
C SER A 119 -33.64 6.00 14.99
N PHE A 120 -33.36 5.15 15.68
CA PHE A 120 -34.06 4.28 16.64
C PHE A 120 -33.33 3.01 17.09
N GLU A 121 -32.25 2.61 16.41
CA GLU A 121 -31.49 1.44 16.83
C GLU A 121 -30.12 1.79 17.40
N PRO A 122 -29.65 1.10 18.42
CA PRO A 122 -28.30 1.33 18.95
C PRO A 122 -27.23 1.05 17.91
N VAL A 123 -26.38 2.04 17.64
CA VAL A 123 -25.19 1.89 16.80
C VAL A 123 -24.07 1.33 17.65
N LYS A 124 -23.35 0.35 17.14
CA LYS A 124 -22.13 -0.12 17.79
C LYS A 124 -21.08 0.97 17.75
N VAL A 125 -20.39 1.18 18.87
CA VAL A 125 -19.29 2.15 18.95
C VAL A 125 -18.20 1.83 17.91
N ASP A 126 -17.94 0.56 17.65
CA ASP A 126 -16.96 0.14 16.63
C ASP A 126 -17.39 0.51 15.22
N ASP A 127 -18.68 0.50 14.89
CA ASP A 127 -19.15 0.93 13.58
C ASP A 127 -18.76 2.39 13.29
N ILE A 128 -18.78 3.24 14.34
CA ILE A 128 -18.35 4.65 14.25
C ILE A 128 -16.81 4.74 14.19
N ILE A 129 -16.10 4.04 15.09
CA ILE A 129 -14.62 4.05 15.13
C ILE A 129 -14.05 3.55 13.80
N GLU A 130 -14.56 2.43 13.27
CA GLU A 130 -14.14 1.88 11.97
C GLU A 130 -14.38 2.87 10.83
N THR A 131 -15.49 3.60 10.87
CA THR A 131 -15.80 4.62 9.84
C THR A 131 -14.81 5.78 9.89
N ILE A 132 -14.52 6.31 11.07
CA ILE A 132 -13.53 7.39 11.26
C ILE A 132 -12.13 6.93 10.88
N ASN A 133 -11.76 5.72 11.28
CA ASN A 133 -10.46 5.12 10.93
C ASN A 133 -10.32 4.91 9.42
N HIS A 134 -11.38 4.51 8.74
CA HIS A 134 -11.37 4.32 7.30
C HIS A 134 -11.20 5.66 6.56
N PHE A 135 -11.83 6.74 7.02
CA PHE A 135 -11.56 8.10 6.53
C PHE A 135 -10.09 8.49 6.74
N ALA A 136 -9.53 8.18 7.90
CA ALA A 136 -8.12 8.45 8.18
C ALA A 136 -7.19 7.64 7.26
N ALA A 137 -7.52 6.39 6.96
CA ALA A 137 -6.76 5.54 6.04
C ALA A 137 -6.81 6.07 4.60
N ILE A 138 -7.96 6.54 4.12
CA ILE A 138 -8.08 7.20 2.80
C ILE A 138 -7.25 8.49 2.77
N ARG A 139 -7.28 9.32 3.82
CA ARG A 139 -6.40 10.50 3.91
C ARG A 139 -4.93 10.11 3.78
N TYR A 140 -4.50 9.10 4.53
CA TYR A 140 -3.13 8.62 4.48
C TYR A 140 -2.73 8.16 3.06
N ILE A 141 -3.63 7.45 2.34
CA ILE A 141 -3.42 7.06 0.94
C ILE A 141 -3.22 8.29 0.06
N VAL A 142 -4.10 9.28 0.14
CA VAL A 142 -4.06 10.48 -0.71
C VAL A 142 -2.80 11.31 -0.44
N ASP A 143 -2.39 11.43 0.83
CA ASP A 143 -1.15 12.12 1.22
C ASP A 143 0.12 11.35 0.77
N ASN A 144 0.00 10.05 0.44
CA ASN A 144 1.11 9.15 0.07
C ASN A 144 0.91 8.42 -1.26
N ILE A 145 0.17 8.99 -2.22
CA ILE A 145 -0.13 8.34 -3.52
C ILE A 145 1.14 7.85 -4.22
N ALA A 146 2.17 8.70 -4.28
CA ALA A 146 3.43 8.40 -4.98
C ALA A 146 4.32 7.39 -4.24
N ALA A 147 4.05 7.10 -2.97
CA ALA A 147 4.85 6.16 -2.19
C ALA A 147 4.76 4.73 -2.76
N PRO A 148 5.86 3.97 -2.78
CA PRO A 148 5.81 2.57 -3.22
C PRO A 148 4.96 1.75 -2.27
N LEU A 149 4.32 0.71 -2.81
CA LEU A 149 3.60 -0.27 -2.01
C LEU A 149 4.62 -1.20 -1.33
N THR A 150 4.63 -1.20 0.00
CA THR A 150 5.58 -1.95 0.81
C THR A 150 4.89 -2.60 2.01
N GLN A 151 5.55 -3.57 2.66
CA GLN A 151 5.04 -4.14 3.90
C GLN A 151 4.79 -3.07 4.97
N THR A 152 5.70 -2.09 5.10
CA THR A 152 5.54 -0.97 6.04
C THR A 152 4.30 -0.15 5.72
N PHE A 153 4.03 0.12 4.42
CA PHE A 153 2.83 0.84 3.99
C PHE A 153 1.55 0.08 4.37
N VAL A 154 1.52 -1.23 4.08
CA VAL A 154 0.39 -2.11 4.37
C VAL A 154 0.13 -2.22 5.88
N LYS A 155 1.18 -2.40 6.68
CA LYS A 155 1.11 -2.39 8.15
C LYS A 155 0.57 -1.06 8.69
N LYS A 156 0.97 0.06 8.11
CA LYS A 156 0.45 1.38 8.51
C LYS A 156 -1.03 1.55 8.20
N LEU A 157 -1.50 1.06 7.04
CA LEU A 157 -2.94 1.05 6.73
C LEU A 157 -3.73 0.22 7.75
N HIS A 158 -3.25 -0.99 8.05
CA HIS A 158 -3.88 -1.85 9.07
C HIS A 158 -3.91 -1.18 10.43
N HIS A 159 -2.79 -0.58 10.87
CA HIS A 159 -2.71 0.16 12.12
C HIS A 159 -3.77 1.28 12.20
N ILE A 160 -3.89 2.09 11.14
CA ILE A 160 -4.88 3.18 11.10
C ILE A 160 -6.30 2.62 11.20
N LEU A 161 -6.61 1.54 10.47
CA LEU A 161 -7.96 0.97 10.44
C LEU A 161 -8.39 0.36 11.77
N THR A 162 -7.46 -0.21 12.53
CA THR A 162 -7.77 -1.02 13.70
C THR A 162 -7.59 -0.29 15.03
N PHE A 163 -6.87 0.83 15.02
CA PHE A 163 -6.55 1.58 16.24
C PHE A 163 -7.82 2.02 17.00
N GLY A 164 -7.87 1.71 18.28
CA GLY A 164 -8.98 2.08 19.16
C GLY A 164 -10.27 1.27 19.00
N THR A 165 -10.33 0.27 18.12
CA THR A 165 -11.48 -0.63 18.01
C THR A 165 -11.57 -1.56 19.22
N TYR A 166 -12.72 -2.25 19.39
CA TYR A 166 -12.89 -3.22 20.45
C TYR A 166 -11.86 -4.36 20.36
N ALA A 167 -11.59 -4.83 19.13
CA ALA A 167 -10.60 -5.88 18.89
C ALA A 167 -9.19 -5.48 19.32
N ASP A 168 -8.78 -4.22 19.07
CA ASP A 168 -7.51 -3.65 19.58
C ASP A 168 -7.48 -3.61 21.10
N ARG A 169 -8.57 -3.20 21.74
CA ARG A 169 -8.63 -2.99 23.18
C ARG A 169 -8.84 -4.28 24.01
N LYS A 170 -9.45 -5.30 23.43
CA LYS A 170 -9.94 -6.48 24.18
C LYS A 170 -9.56 -7.84 23.61
N GLU A 171 -9.21 -7.94 22.31
CA GLU A 171 -9.10 -9.22 21.61
C GLU A 171 -7.69 -9.55 21.11
N ASN A 172 -6.64 -8.94 21.65
CA ASN A 172 -5.26 -9.17 21.23
C ASN A 172 -4.96 -8.89 19.74
N LEU A 173 -5.84 -8.18 19.03
CA LEU A 173 -5.52 -7.67 17.70
C LEU A 173 -4.41 -6.64 17.86
N ARG A 174 -3.32 -6.80 17.12
CA ARG A 174 -2.17 -5.88 17.15
C ARG A 174 -2.23 -4.92 15.98
N PRO A 175 -2.58 -3.65 16.18
CA PRO A 175 -2.62 -2.67 15.10
C PRO A 175 -1.29 -2.57 14.34
N GLY A 176 -1.31 -2.93 13.06
CA GLY A 176 -0.13 -2.87 12.19
C GLY A 176 0.80 -4.08 12.25
N ASP A 177 0.55 -5.06 13.09
CA ASP A 177 1.35 -6.28 13.13
C ASP A 177 0.69 -7.40 12.32
N PHE A 178 1.54 -8.25 11.73
CA PHE A 178 1.05 -9.47 11.11
C PHE A 178 0.52 -10.43 12.18
N ARG A 179 -0.46 -11.25 11.79
CA ARG A 179 -1.00 -12.27 12.67
C ARG A 179 0.06 -13.23 13.19
N ASN A 180 -0.15 -13.72 14.39
CA ASN A 180 0.65 -14.74 15.03
C ASN A 180 -0.13 -16.05 15.26
N SER A 181 -1.40 -16.09 14.88
CA SER A 181 -2.25 -17.28 14.90
C SER A 181 -2.40 -17.90 13.51
N ALA A 182 -2.72 -19.19 13.48
CA ALA A 182 -3.05 -19.89 12.24
C ALA A 182 -4.37 -19.34 11.67
N SER A 183 -4.44 -19.18 10.34
CA SER A 183 -5.66 -18.84 9.64
C SER A 183 -6.09 -20.03 8.77
N THR A 184 -7.38 -20.34 8.76
CA THR A 184 -7.92 -21.45 7.97
C THR A 184 -7.71 -21.28 6.47
N ASN A 185 -7.65 -20.03 5.99
CA ASN A 185 -7.58 -19.71 4.55
C ASN A 185 -6.36 -18.83 4.20
N GLY A 186 -5.36 -18.74 5.08
CA GLY A 186 -4.15 -17.95 4.84
C GLY A 186 -2.90 -18.83 4.80
N VAL A 187 -1.78 -18.24 4.38
CA VAL A 187 -0.48 -18.91 4.44
C VAL A 187 -0.04 -19.16 5.89
N ALA A 188 0.92 -20.06 6.12
CA ALA A 188 1.48 -20.26 7.46
C ALA A 188 2.10 -18.96 8.00
N VAL A 189 2.03 -18.72 9.32
CA VAL A 189 2.53 -17.47 9.95
C VAL A 189 3.97 -17.15 9.55
N LYS A 190 4.86 -18.16 9.56
CA LYS A 190 6.27 -18.03 9.20
C LYS A 190 6.51 -17.64 7.72
N GLU A 191 5.51 -17.81 6.87
CA GLU A 191 5.58 -17.56 5.44
C GLU A 191 5.05 -16.19 5.04
N ILE A 192 4.30 -15.50 5.92
CA ILE A 192 3.63 -14.23 5.61
C ILE A 192 4.62 -13.20 5.01
N THR A 193 5.74 -12.96 5.68
CA THR A 193 6.74 -11.98 5.24
C THR A 193 7.33 -12.32 3.88
N ILE A 194 7.60 -13.61 3.65
CA ILE A 194 8.17 -14.11 2.38
C ILE A 194 7.13 -14.03 1.27
N ALA A 195 5.90 -14.47 1.54
CA ALA A 195 4.80 -14.43 0.56
C ALA A 195 4.47 -13.01 0.13
N LEU A 196 4.36 -12.06 1.08
CA LEU A 196 4.18 -10.65 0.77
C LEU A 196 5.37 -10.09 -0.01
N GLY A 197 6.61 -10.44 0.36
CA GLY A 197 7.81 -10.02 -0.38
C GLY A 197 7.77 -10.46 -1.84
N LYS A 198 7.38 -11.71 -2.12
CA LYS A 198 7.18 -12.23 -3.48
C LYS A 198 6.05 -11.50 -4.22
N ALA A 199 4.92 -11.25 -3.56
CA ALA A 199 3.78 -10.54 -4.15
C ALA A 199 4.18 -9.10 -4.56
N PHE A 200 4.89 -8.36 -3.70
CA PHE A 200 5.38 -7.01 -4.04
C PHE A 200 6.40 -7.03 -5.19
N GLN A 201 7.37 -7.95 -5.15
CA GLN A 201 8.36 -8.10 -6.21
C GLN A 201 7.68 -8.45 -7.54
N GLY A 202 6.76 -9.40 -7.49
CA GLY A 202 5.96 -9.78 -8.64
C GLY A 202 5.18 -8.59 -9.19
N TYR A 203 4.54 -7.78 -8.36
CA TYR A 203 3.74 -6.62 -8.72
C TYR A 203 4.55 -5.53 -9.42
N GLU A 204 5.78 -5.24 -8.97
CA GLU A 204 6.62 -4.17 -9.51
C GLU A 204 7.35 -4.52 -10.82
N ASN A 205 7.39 -5.78 -11.21
CA ASN A 205 8.18 -6.27 -12.35
C ASN A 205 7.56 -6.02 -13.74
N ARG A 206 6.35 -5.49 -13.83
CA ARG A 206 5.63 -5.22 -15.09
C ARG A 206 4.89 -3.89 -15.01
N PRO A 207 4.49 -3.31 -16.15
CA PRO A 207 3.54 -2.20 -16.18
C PRO A 207 2.26 -2.57 -15.40
N VAL A 208 1.74 -1.60 -14.65
CA VAL A 208 0.57 -1.81 -13.79
C VAL A 208 -0.67 -1.33 -14.54
N ASP A 209 -1.60 -2.27 -14.74
CA ASP A 209 -2.95 -2.07 -15.23
C ASP A 209 -3.97 -2.56 -14.19
N MET A 210 -5.25 -2.57 -14.54
CA MET A 210 -6.32 -3.03 -13.65
C MET A 210 -6.18 -4.52 -13.29
N GLU A 211 -5.86 -5.36 -14.25
CA GLU A 211 -5.67 -6.81 -14.02
C GLU A 211 -4.54 -7.04 -13.00
N ARG A 212 -3.46 -6.30 -13.15
CA ARG A 212 -2.32 -6.37 -12.24
C ARG A 212 -2.64 -5.95 -10.82
N ILE A 213 -3.45 -4.90 -10.65
CA ILE A 213 -3.93 -4.45 -9.34
C ILE A 213 -4.82 -5.53 -8.71
N LEU A 214 -5.70 -6.14 -9.50
CA LEU A 214 -6.59 -7.20 -9.02
C LEU A 214 -5.81 -8.49 -8.68
N ASP A 215 -4.83 -8.87 -9.50
CA ASP A 215 -3.96 -10.01 -9.24
C ASP A 215 -3.21 -9.85 -7.90
N PHE A 216 -2.62 -8.67 -7.67
CA PHE A 216 -2.00 -8.37 -6.38
C PHE A 216 -3.02 -8.42 -5.23
N HIS A 217 -4.22 -7.89 -5.44
CA HIS A 217 -5.27 -7.90 -4.44
C HIS A 217 -5.68 -9.34 -4.05
N VAL A 218 -5.84 -10.22 -5.04
CA VAL A 218 -6.15 -11.64 -4.80
C VAL A 218 -5.01 -12.33 -4.05
N GLN A 219 -3.75 -12.10 -4.44
CA GLN A 219 -2.60 -12.63 -3.70
C GLN A 219 -2.62 -12.15 -2.25
N PHE A 220 -2.89 -10.88 -2.01
CA PHE A 220 -2.98 -10.30 -0.66
C PHE A 220 -4.09 -10.95 0.17
N GLU A 221 -5.29 -11.13 -0.41
CA GLU A 221 -6.42 -11.80 0.24
C GLU A 221 -6.12 -13.26 0.58
N ASN A 222 -5.38 -13.96 -0.29
CA ASN A 222 -4.97 -15.35 -0.04
C ASN A 222 -3.85 -15.48 0.99
N ILE A 223 -2.95 -14.50 1.08
CA ILE A 223 -1.91 -14.46 2.13
C ILE A 223 -2.53 -14.22 3.51
N ARG A 224 -3.54 -13.38 3.61
CA ARG A 224 -4.19 -12.97 4.86
C ARG A 224 -3.17 -12.59 5.95
N PRO A 225 -2.42 -11.52 5.75
CA PRO A 225 -1.31 -11.20 6.66
C PRO A 225 -1.75 -10.79 8.06
N PHE A 226 -2.98 -10.34 8.26
CA PHE A 226 -3.51 -9.85 9.53
C PHE A 226 -4.56 -10.78 10.11
N GLU A 227 -4.80 -10.67 11.42
CA GLU A 227 -5.88 -11.42 12.10
C GLU A 227 -7.25 -11.08 11.52
N ASP A 228 -7.51 -9.81 11.28
CA ASP A 228 -8.72 -9.29 10.62
C ASP A 228 -8.37 -8.10 9.70
N TYR A 229 -9.34 -7.42 9.15
CA TYR A 229 -9.23 -6.23 8.28
C TYR A 229 -8.52 -6.46 6.93
N ASN A 230 -8.15 -7.69 6.55
CA ASN A 230 -7.45 -7.96 5.29
C ASN A 230 -8.20 -7.39 4.09
N GLY A 231 -9.50 -7.65 3.96
CA GLY A 231 -10.33 -7.13 2.88
C GLY A 231 -10.39 -5.61 2.82
N ARG A 232 -10.48 -4.94 3.97
CA ARG A 232 -10.49 -3.47 4.05
C ARG A 232 -9.16 -2.88 3.60
N VAL A 233 -8.04 -3.44 4.07
CA VAL A 233 -6.69 -3.07 3.62
C VAL A 233 -6.53 -3.31 2.12
N GLY A 234 -6.92 -4.48 1.62
CA GLY A 234 -6.82 -4.82 0.20
C GLY A 234 -7.58 -3.85 -0.70
N ARG A 235 -8.82 -3.47 -0.36
CA ARG A 235 -9.60 -2.48 -1.13
C ARG A 235 -9.03 -1.06 -1.07
N LEU A 236 -8.39 -0.68 0.03
CA LEU A 236 -7.64 0.56 0.13
C LEU A 236 -6.38 0.56 -0.75
N ILE A 237 -5.69 -0.58 -0.85
CA ILE A 237 -4.55 -0.77 -1.76
C ILE A 237 -5.00 -0.62 -3.22
N ILE A 238 -6.13 -1.22 -3.61
CA ILE A 238 -6.70 -1.02 -4.96
C ILE A 238 -6.86 0.47 -5.26
N MET A 239 -7.53 1.23 -4.39
CA MET A 239 -7.73 2.67 -4.57
C MET A 239 -6.41 3.42 -4.70
N LYS A 240 -5.44 3.14 -3.83
CA LYS A 240 -4.12 3.76 -3.82
C LYS A 240 -3.36 3.50 -5.12
N GLU A 241 -3.35 2.25 -5.60
CA GLU A 241 -2.60 1.89 -6.80
C GLU A 241 -3.27 2.40 -8.08
N CYS A 242 -4.60 2.45 -8.14
CA CYS A 242 -5.31 3.15 -9.21
C CYS A 242 -4.87 4.62 -9.30
N LEU A 243 -4.88 5.35 -8.19
CA LEU A 243 -4.43 6.75 -8.15
C LEU A 243 -2.97 6.92 -8.53
N ARG A 244 -2.10 6.01 -8.09
CA ARG A 244 -0.65 6.05 -8.36
C ARG A 244 -0.33 5.84 -9.83
N HIS A 245 -1.01 4.89 -10.47
CA HIS A 245 -0.73 4.48 -11.84
C HIS A 245 -1.62 5.14 -12.90
N GLY A 246 -2.51 6.04 -12.47
CA GLY A 246 -3.37 6.78 -13.38
C GLY A 246 -4.48 5.95 -14.01
N ILE A 247 -4.85 4.88 -13.33
CA ILE A 247 -6.01 4.05 -13.68
C ILE A 247 -7.22 4.68 -13.01
N ASP A 248 -8.33 4.80 -13.75
CA ASP A 248 -9.56 5.29 -13.16
C ASP A 248 -9.98 4.40 -12.00
N PRO A 249 -10.18 4.97 -10.80
CA PRO A 249 -10.55 4.16 -9.64
C PRO A 249 -11.91 3.49 -9.78
N PHE A 250 -12.13 2.51 -8.94
CA PHE A 250 -13.42 1.85 -8.80
C PHE A 250 -13.71 1.52 -7.34
N ILE A 251 -14.98 1.52 -7.00
CA ILE A 251 -15.47 1.17 -5.67
C ILE A 251 -16.44 -0.01 -5.83
N ILE A 252 -16.06 -1.14 -5.25
CA ILE A 252 -16.86 -2.35 -5.27
C ILE A 252 -18.03 -2.16 -4.31
N ASP A 253 -19.26 -2.22 -4.84
CA ASP A 253 -20.49 -2.09 -4.09
C ASP A 253 -20.72 -3.33 -3.20
N ASP A 254 -21.17 -3.12 -1.97
CA ASP A 254 -21.51 -4.19 -1.01
C ASP A 254 -22.57 -5.17 -1.55
N LYS A 255 -23.47 -4.71 -2.39
CA LYS A 255 -24.46 -5.55 -3.08
C LYS A 255 -23.84 -6.59 -4.00
N ARG A 256 -22.59 -6.37 -4.44
CA ARG A 256 -21.83 -7.30 -5.28
C ARG A 256 -20.84 -8.17 -4.50
N ARG A 257 -20.90 -8.13 -3.17
CA ARG A 257 -20.03 -8.93 -2.29
C ARG A 257 -19.94 -10.39 -2.70
N GLY A 258 -21.05 -11.03 -3.06
CA GLY A 258 -21.06 -12.44 -3.48
C GLY A 258 -20.25 -12.70 -4.76
N LEU A 259 -20.42 -11.86 -5.79
CA LEU A 259 -19.67 -11.96 -7.03
C LEU A 259 -18.19 -11.62 -6.83
N TYR A 260 -17.89 -10.59 -6.05
CA TYR A 260 -16.54 -10.20 -5.70
C TYR A 260 -15.77 -11.34 -4.98
N ASN A 261 -16.37 -11.95 -3.94
CA ASN A 261 -15.75 -13.06 -3.23
C ASN A 261 -15.56 -14.29 -4.14
N ARG A 262 -16.54 -14.59 -4.98
CA ARG A 262 -16.43 -15.65 -5.98
C ARG A 262 -15.32 -15.38 -6.99
N GLY A 263 -15.18 -14.14 -7.43
CA GLY A 263 -14.11 -13.73 -8.34
C GLY A 263 -12.71 -13.83 -7.72
N ILE A 264 -12.56 -13.52 -6.43
CA ILE A 264 -11.31 -13.76 -5.70
C ILE A 264 -11.00 -15.26 -5.62
N ALA A 265 -11.97 -16.07 -5.23
CA ALA A 265 -11.79 -17.51 -5.05
C ALA A 265 -11.44 -18.25 -6.35
N ASN A 266 -11.95 -17.77 -7.49
CA ASN A 266 -11.76 -18.40 -8.80
C ASN A 266 -10.75 -17.65 -9.70
N TRP A 267 -9.96 -16.73 -9.17
CA TRP A 267 -9.08 -15.87 -9.96
C TRP A 267 -8.12 -16.65 -10.88
N SER A 268 -7.53 -17.73 -10.38
CA SER A 268 -6.61 -18.56 -11.15
C SER A 268 -7.26 -19.31 -12.31
N GLU A 269 -8.56 -19.61 -12.20
CA GLU A 269 -9.29 -20.41 -13.18
C GLU A 269 -10.13 -19.51 -14.12
N ASN A 270 -10.74 -18.47 -13.57
CA ASN A 270 -11.61 -17.56 -14.30
C ASN A 270 -11.50 -16.11 -13.77
N PRO A 271 -10.50 -15.35 -14.20
CA PRO A 271 -10.30 -13.96 -13.79
C PRO A 271 -11.42 -13.03 -14.26
N GLU A 272 -12.18 -13.40 -15.29
CA GLU A 272 -13.25 -12.59 -15.86
C GLU A 272 -14.35 -12.23 -14.86
N ILE A 273 -14.58 -13.07 -13.84
CA ILE A 273 -15.58 -12.80 -12.81
C ILE A 273 -15.20 -11.55 -12.03
N LEU A 274 -13.98 -11.44 -11.53
CA LEU A 274 -13.53 -10.28 -10.76
C LEU A 274 -13.29 -9.07 -11.66
N MET A 275 -12.75 -9.30 -12.86
CA MET A 275 -12.57 -8.26 -13.87
C MET A 275 -13.89 -7.59 -14.24
N SER A 276 -14.96 -8.36 -14.48
CA SER A 276 -16.27 -7.81 -14.81
C SER A 276 -16.84 -6.95 -13.67
N VAL A 277 -16.68 -7.39 -12.41
CA VAL A 277 -17.09 -6.63 -11.22
C VAL A 277 -16.32 -5.30 -11.14
N ALA A 278 -15.00 -5.33 -11.37
CA ALA A 278 -14.17 -4.14 -11.33
C ALA A 278 -14.48 -3.15 -12.46
N LEU A 279 -14.61 -3.63 -13.70
CA LEU A 279 -14.94 -2.81 -14.87
C LEU A 279 -16.31 -2.13 -14.74
N GLU A 280 -17.31 -2.87 -14.24
CA GLU A 280 -18.62 -2.28 -13.99
C GLU A 280 -18.60 -1.23 -12.88
N ALA A 281 -17.84 -1.50 -11.80
CA ALA A 281 -17.64 -0.53 -10.73
C ALA A 281 -16.88 0.71 -11.23
N GLN A 282 -15.92 0.54 -12.14
CA GLN A 282 -15.19 1.64 -12.77
C GLN A 282 -16.09 2.51 -13.64
N LYS A 283 -16.94 1.92 -14.47
CA LYS A 283 -17.95 2.67 -15.27
C LYS A 283 -18.85 3.52 -14.38
N ARG A 284 -19.34 2.96 -13.26
CA ARG A 284 -20.14 3.72 -12.28
C ARG A 284 -19.35 4.88 -11.67
N PHE A 285 -18.08 4.65 -11.35
CA PHE A 285 -17.20 5.69 -10.81
C PHE A 285 -16.97 6.82 -11.83
N GLN A 286 -16.69 6.48 -13.10
CA GLN A 286 -16.52 7.44 -14.20
C GLN A 286 -17.76 8.32 -14.41
N SER A 287 -18.95 7.73 -14.42
CA SER A 287 -20.21 8.48 -14.53
C SER A 287 -20.39 9.48 -13.37
N LYS A 288 -19.94 9.12 -12.16
CA LYS A 288 -19.94 10.05 -11.02
C LYS A 288 -18.92 11.16 -11.13
N MET A 289 -17.76 10.87 -11.71
CA MET A 289 -16.73 11.89 -11.98
C MET A 289 -17.24 12.95 -12.96
N GLU A 290 -17.94 12.56 -14.01
CA GLU A 290 -18.57 13.49 -14.96
C GLU A 290 -19.59 14.38 -14.29
N LEU A 291 -20.48 13.80 -13.49
CA LEU A 291 -21.45 14.56 -12.71
C LEU A 291 -20.76 15.56 -11.76
N CYS A 292 -19.72 15.14 -11.04
CA CYS A 292 -18.95 16.04 -10.18
C CYS A 292 -18.27 17.17 -10.96
N ARG A 293 -17.84 16.94 -12.20
CA ARG A 293 -17.33 18.00 -13.09
C ARG A 293 -18.43 19.00 -13.44
N LEU A 294 -19.59 18.53 -13.88
CA LEU A 294 -20.71 19.38 -14.26
C LEU A 294 -21.21 20.25 -13.09
N PHE A 295 -21.34 19.69 -11.89
CA PHE A 295 -21.73 20.44 -10.69
C PHE A 295 -20.70 21.50 -10.25
N GLN A 296 -19.41 21.26 -10.48
CA GLN A 296 -18.37 22.26 -10.17
C GLN A 296 -18.38 23.41 -11.18
N TYR A 297 -18.59 23.13 -12.47
CA TYR A 297 -18.75 24.18 -13.49
C TYR A 297 -20.02 25.03 -13.25
N ALA A 298 -21.09 24.41 -12.75
CA ALA A 298 -22.32 25.13 -12.40
C ALA A 298 -22.19 26.04 -11.17
N ARG A 299 -21.30 25.72 -10.22
CA ARG A 299 -21.06 26.53 -8.98
C ARG A 299 -19.90 27.51 -9.11
N TYR A 300 -18.95 27.26 -10.00
CA TYR A 300 -17.82 28.11 -10.30
C TYR A 300 -17.67 28.18 -11.82
N PRO A 301 -18.50 28.97 -12.52
CA PRO A 301 -18.25 29.27 -13.93
C PRO A 301 -16.86 29.84 -13.99
N SER A 302 -16.03 29.27 -14.86
CA SER A 302 -14.65 29.70 -15.11
C SER A 302 -14.67 31.19 -15.51
N GLY A 303 -14.30 31.99 -14.57
CA GLY A 303 -14.18 33.43 -14.73
C GLY A 303 -13.24 33.98 -13.67
N GLU A 304 -12.05 34.37 -14.14
CA GLU A 304 -11.01 35.14 -13.52
C GLU A 304 -9.99 34.40 -12.66
#